data_d3e674560f1e6f17918cefd34a65d945
#
_entry.id   d3e674560f1e6f17918cefd34a65d945
#
_cell.length_a   1.000
_cell.length_b   1.000
_cell.length_c   1.000
_cell.angle_alpha   90.00
_cell.angle_beta   90.00
_cell.angle_gamma   90.00
#
_symmetry.space_group_name_H-M   'P 1'
#
loop_
_entity.id
_entity.type
_entity.pdbx_description
1 polymer ?
#
loop_
_entity_poly.entity_id
_entity_poly.type
_entity_poly.pdbx_seq_one_letter_code
_entity_poly.pdbx_strand_id
1 'polypeptide(L)'
;MADEEKVPIKQSPEEEAPIKVSRRDFLIGSGAGVIVTGAAAAGYIALSPPKQVEVVKEVPKEVVREVTKEAPAAGEAAPAVQAREVIAGPMLVSLRVNGRDYEVTVEPQSTLADVLRRDLGLTGTHIGCNGSYCSACTVLVDGVAENSCSLLAIRETGKEITTIEGLEVDGRLHPVQQAFWEQMGYQCGFCTSGQMMRAVELLNNVKNPTEEQILRHLSGNMCKCSAYPNILRAVQEAAKMMA
;
A
#
# COMPACT_ATOMS: atom_id res chain seq x y z
N MET A 1 9.16 15.71 -65.31
CA MET A 1 10.51 16.04 -64.79
C MET A 1 10.23 17.05 -63.68
N ALA A 2 10.19 16.63 -62.46
CA ALA A 2 10.07 17.47 -61.30
C ALA A 2 11.34 17.27 -60.48
N ASP A 3 12.04 18.38 -60.23
CA ASP A 3 13.31 18.40 -59.52
C ASP A 3 13.13 17.95 -58.05
N GLU A 4 13.86 16.92 -57.63
CA GLU A 4 13.97 16.53 -56.24
C GLU A 4 14.94 17.48 -55.52
N GLU A 5 14.39 18.35 -54.69
CA GLU A 5 15.13 19.24 -53.80
C GLU A 5 15.73 18.42 -52.63
N LYS A 6 17.05 18.21 -52.69
CA LYS A 6 17.81 17.54 -51.64
C LYS A 6 17.90 18.39 -50.38
N VAL A 7 17.19 18.04 -49.35
CA VAL A 7 17.33 18.59 -47.98
C VAL A 7 18.70 18.17 -47.41
N PRO A 8 19.55 19.11 -46.94
CA PRO A 8 20.86 18.79 -46.38
C PRO A 8 20.70 18.12 -45.02
N ILE A 9 21.31 16.96 -44.89
CA ILE A 9 21.42 16.21 -43.64
C ILE A 9 22.27 17.02 -42.65
N LYS A 10 21.68 17.48 -41.56
CA LYS A 10 22.36 18.14 -40.43
C LYS A 10 23.29 17.13 -39.79
N GLN A 11 24.61 17.38 -39.81
CA GLN A 11 25.59 16.56 -39.14
C GLN A 11 25.29 16.49 -37.64
N SER A 12 25.34 15.27 -37.06
CA SER A 12 25.24 15.01 -35.64
C SER A 12 26.38 15.73 -34.89
N PRO A 13 26.12 16.20 -33.63
CA PRO A 13 27.20 16.77 -32.83
C PRO A 13 28.31 15.76 -32.62
N GLU A 14 29.56 16.24 -32.74
CA GLU A 14 30.76 15.46 -32.49
C GLU A 14 30.66 14.77 -31.13
N GLU A 15 30.95 13.48 -31.12
CA GLU A 15 31.03 12.64 -29.93
C GLU A 15 32.16 13.18 -29.04
N GLU A 16 31.83 13.93 -27.98
CA GLU A 16 32.80 14.38 -27.00
C GLU A 16 33.43 13.16 -26.31
N ALA A 17 34.74 13.05 -26.38
CA ALA A 17 35.48 11.96 -25.76
C ALA A 17 35.19 11.93 -24.24
N PRO A 18 35.00 10.72 -23.63
CA PRO A 18 34.68 10.61 -22.24
C PRO A 18 35.73 11.24 -21.35
N ILE A 19 35.34 12.19 -20.52
CA ILE A 19 36.20 12.89 -19.55
C ILE A 19 36.71 11.85 -18.55
N LYS A 20 37.99 11.52 -18.61
CA LYS A 20 38.66 10.63 -17.64
C LYS A 20 38.93 11.40 -16.35
N VAL A 21 38.00 11.34 -15.39
CA VAL A 21 38.18 11.90 -14.05
C VAL A 21 38.93 10.88 -13.20
N SER A 22 40.10 11.28 -12.66
CA SER A 22 40.83 10.44 -11.72
C SER A 22 40.17 10.44 -10.35
N ARG A 23 40.42 9.38 -9.52
CA ARG A 23 39.92 9.33 -8.14
C ARG A 23 40.32 10.55 -7.31
N ARG A 24 41.51 11.09 -7.59
CA ARG A 24 42.06 12.27 -6.92
C ARG A 24 41.29 13.53 -7.32
N ASP A 25 40.99 13.71 -8.60
CA ASP A 25 40.21 14.86 -9.11
C ASP A 25 38.78 14.83 -8.61
N PHE A 26 38.18 13.64 -8.48
CA PHE A 26 36.86 13.46 -7.88
C PHE A 26 36.83 13.88 -6.40
N LEU A 27 37.84 13.48 -5.61
CA LEU A 27 37.92 13.84 -4.19
C LEU A 27 38.19 15.34 -3.97
N ILE A 28 39.01 15.95 -4.81
CA ILE A 28 39.30 17.41 -4.73
C ILE A 28 38.03 18.19 -5.15
N GLY A 29 37.35 17.77 -6.22
CA GLY A 29 36.10 18.38 -6.69
C GLY A 29 34.99 18.28 -5.65
N SER A 30 34.84 17.12 -5.01
CA SER A 30 33.86 16.91 -3.94
C SER A 30 34.12 17.80 -2.72
N GLY A 31 35.39 17.93 -2.32
CA GLY A 31 35.79 18.79 -1.21
C GLY A 31 35.50 20.27 -1.48
N ALA A 32 35.84 20.76 -2.67
CA ALA A 32 35.55 22.14 -3.06
C ALA A 32 34.05 22.43 -3.15
N GLY A 33 33.27 21.47 -3.67
CA GLY A 33 31.81 21.57 -3.74
C GLY A 33 31.14 21.68 -2.36
N VAL A 34 31.61 20.91 -1.38
CA VAL A 34 31.12 20.99 0.02
C VAL A 34 31.43 22.33 0.66
N ILE A 35 32.64 22.90 0.43
CA ILE A 35 33.00 24.19 0.97
C ILE A 35 32.14 25.31 0.37
N VAL A 36 31.92 25.31 -0.94
CA VAL A 36 31.09 26.33 -1.62
C VAL A 36 29.62 26.23 -1.20
N THR A 37 29.08 25.04 -1.11
CA THR A 37 27.69 24.85 -0.65
C THR A 37 27.52 25.16 0.82
N GLY A 38 28.49 24.81 1.65
CA GLY A 38 28.52 25.17 3.07
C GLY A 38 28.56 26.68 3.32
N ALA A 39 29.39 27.40 2.58
CA ALA A 39 29.45 28.85 2.67
C ALA A 39 28.19 29.55 2.16
N ALA A 40 27.60 29.07 1.07
CA ALA A 40 26.35 29.59 0.56
C ALA A 40 25.19 29.32 1.53
N ALA A 41 25.11 28.13 2.13
CA ALA A 41 24.10 27.79 3.14
C ALA A 41 24.25 28.65 4.41
N ALA A 42 25.47 28.86 4.88
CA ALA A 42 25.74 29.73 6.03
C ALA A 42 25.37 31.18 5.73
N GLY A 43 25.67 31.70 4.51
CA GLY A 43 25.25 33.02 4.06
C GLY A 43 23.75 33.18 3.97
N TYR A 44 23.06 32.16 3.48
CA TYR A 44 21.58 32.15 3.41
C TYR A 44 20.94 32.17 4.81
N ILE A 45 21.47 31.38 5.74
CA ILE A 45 20.99 31.36 7.13
C ILE A 45 21.23 32.70 7.82
N ALA A 46 22.41 33.36 7.57
CA ALA A 46 22.73 34.65 8.15
C ALA A 46 21.89 35.82 7.59
N LEU A 47 21.42 35.71 6.33
CA LEU A 47 20.65 36.76 5.69
C LEU A 47 19.13 36.54 5.78
N SER A 48 18.71 35.34 6.16
CA SER A 48 17.28 35.04 6.34
C SER A 48 16.86 35.46 7.77
N PRO A 49 15.85 36.33 7.93
CA PRO A 49 15.35 36.62 9.26
C PRO A 49 14.87 35.31 9.91
N PRO A 50 15.15 35.09 11.20
CA PRO A 50 14.68 33.90 11.88
C PRO A 50 13.17 33.85 11.75
N LYS A 51 12.63 32.77 11.09
CA LYS A 51 11.22 32.49 11.16
C LYS A 51 10.91 32.32 12.63
N GLN A 52 10.15 33.27 13.20
CA GLN A 52 9.60 33.09 14.53
C GLN A 52 8.66 31.87 14.42
N VAL A 53 9.15 30.75 14.89
CA VAL A 53 8.27 29.63 15.22
C VAL A 53 7.45 30.16 16.38
N GLU A 54 6.18 30.46 16.19
CA GLU A 54 5.25 30.66 17.29
C GLU A 54 5.31 29.40 18.13
N VAL A 55 6.09 29.46 19.18
CA VAL A 55 6.02 28.47 20.25
C VAL A 55 4.58 28.54 20.72
N VAL A 56 3.82 27.48 20.51
CA VAL A 56 2.46 27.32 21.04
C VAL A 56 2.58 27.68 22.52
N LYS A 57 2.11 28.89 22.84
CA LYS A 57 2.06 29.35 24.23
C LYS A 57 1.35 28.26 25.03
N GLU A 58 1.95 27.90 26.12
CA GLU A 58 1.51 26.88 27.06
C GLU A 58 0.00 26.76 27.11
N VAL A 59 -0.51 25.54 26.87
CA VAL A 59 -1.93 25.22 27.03
C VAL A 59 -2.35 25.75 28.41
N PRO A 60 -3.37 26.60 28.48
CA PRO A 60 -3.77 27.20 29.76
C PRO A 60 -3.95 26.10 30.80
N LYS A 61 -3.35 26.25 31.98
CA LYS A 61 -3.39 25.26 33.07
C LYS A 61 -4.82 24.95 33.55
N GLU A 62 -5.78 25.79 33.16
CA GLU A 62 -7.20 25.55 33.42
C GLU A 62 -7.79 24.38 32.63
N VAL A 63 -7.39 24.18 31.35
CA VAL A 63 -7.87 23.07 30.53
C VAL A 63 -7.40 21.72 31.08
N VAL A 64 -6.20 21.68 31.67
CA VAL A 64 -5.65 20.46 32.29
C VAL A 64 -6.39 20.13 33.61
N ARG A 65 -6.94 21.13 34.30
CA ARG A 65 -7.66 20.90 35.54
C ARG A 65 -9.09 20.39 35.36
N GLU A 66 -9.74 20.69 34.24
CA GLU A 66 -11.09 20.18 33.98
C GLU A 66 -11.06 18.70 33.57
N VAL A 67 -10.05 18.25 32.81
CA VAL A 67 -9.93 16.84 32.44
C VAL A 67 -9.58 15.94 33.63
N THR A 68 -8.92 16.47 34.65
CA THR A 68 -8.57 15.70 35.87
C THR A 68 -9.65 15.68 36.95
N LYS A 69 -10.74 16.49 36.84
CA LYS A 69 -11.78 16.54 37.83
C LYS A 69 -12.92 15.53 37.65
N GLU A 70 -12.95 14.85 36.51
CA GLU A 70 -13.98 13.82 36.25
C GLU A 70 -13.41 12.38 36.27
N ALA A 71 -12.30 12.14 36.95
CA ALA A 71 -11.98 10.77 37.32
C ALA A 71 -13.05 10.35 38.38
N PRO A 72 -13.83 9.30 38.12
CA PRO A 72 -14.79 8.83 39.11
C PRO A 72 -14.08 8.54 40.41
N ALA A 73 -14.64 9.04 41.50
CA ALA A 73 -14.12 8.82 42.85
C ALA A 73 -13.88 7.31 43.03
N ALA A 74 -12.70 6.96 43.53
CA ALA A 74 -12.37 5.58 43.87
C ALA A 74 -13.35 5.10 44.96
N GLY A 75 -14.40 4.39 44.55
CA GLY A 75 -15.45 3.95 45.47
C GLY A 75 -16.52 3.05 44.85
N GLU A 76 -16.78 3.13 43.56
CA GLU A 76 -17.62 2.13 42.90
C GLU A 76 -16.74 1.13 42.19
N ALA A 77 -16.59 -0.06 42.78
CA ALA A 77 -16.00 -1.21 42.09
C ALA A 77 -16.78 -1.40 40.78
N ALA A 78 -16.12 -1.17 39.66
CA ALA A 78 -16.67 -1.53 38.36
C ALA A 78 -17.28 -2.94 38.50
N PRO A 79 -18.51 -3.18 37.97
CA PRO A 79 -19.11 -4.51 38.07
C PRO A 79 -18.07 -5.50 37.59
N ALA A 80 -17.77 -6.51 38.44
CA ALA A 80 -16.79 -7.53 38.13
C ALA A 80 -17.15 -8.07 36.76
N VAL A 81 -16.30 -7.76 35.77
CA VAL A 81 -16.41 -8.35 34.43
C VAL A 81 -16.31 -9.84 34.67
N GLN A 82 -17.46 -10.52 34.62
CA GLN A 82 -17.47 -11.99 34.73
C GLN A 82 -16.45 -12.49 33.72
N ALA A 83 -15.45 -13.21 34.24
CA ALA A 83 -14.42 -13.79 33.39
C ALA A 83 -15.13 -14.62 32.31
N ARG A 84 -15.18 -14.07 31.09
CA ARG A 84 -15.69 -14.84 29.97
C ARG A 84 -14.82 -16.06 29.86
N GLU A 85 -15.45 -17.21 29.74
CA GLU A 85 -14.77 -18.47 29.54
C GLU A 85 -13.76 -18.28 28.38
N VAL A 86 -12.48 -18.35 28.69
CA VAL A 86 -11.43 -18.20 27.70
C VAL A 86 -11.50 -19.47 26.85
N ILE A 87 -11.87 -19.33 25.59
CA ILE A 87 -11.79 -20.42 24.61
C ILE A 87 -10.30 -20.73 24.46
N ALA A 88 -9.87 -21.82 25.11
CA ALA A 88 -8.48 -22.29 25.04
C ALA A 88 -8.43 -23.53 24.15
N GLY A 89 -7.61 -23.46 23.10
CA GLY A 89 -7.31 -24.59 22.24
C GLY A 89 -7.87 -24.45 20.80
N PRO A 90 -7.47 -25.38 19.93
CA PRO A 90 -7.86 -25.40 18.52
C PRO A 90 -9.38 -25.57 18.36
N MET A 91 -9.94 -24.87 17.37
CA MET A 91 -11.37 -24.90 17.05
C MET A 91 -11.57 -25.25 15.58
N LEU A 92 -12.57 -26.08 15.30
CA LEU A 92 -13.03 -26.33 13.94
C LEU A 92 -13.86 -25.13 13.47
N VAL A 93 -13.47 -24.51 12.35
CA VAL A 93 -14.18 -23.41 11.72
C VAL A 93 -14.53 -23.75 10.27
N SER A 94 -15.68 -23.32 9.82
CA SER A 94 -16.08 -23.43 8.42
C SER A 94 -15.85 -22.09 7.74
N LEU A 95 -15.03 -22.07 6.69
CA LEU A 95 -14.73 -20.88 5.87
C LEU A 95 -15.18 -21.14 4.44
N ARG A 96 -15.88 -20.16 3.86
CA ARG A 96 -16.23 -20.18 2.45
C ARG A 96 -15.24 -19.30 1.68
N VAL A 97 -14.38 -19.96 0.89
CA VAL A 97 -13.29 -19.28 0.18
C VAL A 97 -13.36 -19.61 -1.32
N ASN A 98 -13.43 -18.57 -2.15
CA ASN A 98 -13.53 -18.69 -3.60
C ASN A 98 -14.68 -19.62 -4.03
N GLY A 99 -15.85 -19.49 -3.37
CA GLY A 99 -17.03 -20.28 -3.63
C GLY A 99 -16.98 -21.73 -3.14
N ARG A 100 -15.95 -22.13 -2.38
CA ARG A 100 -15.78 -23.48 -1.80
C ARG A 100 -15.83 -23.43 -0.29
N ASP A 101 -16.45 -24.40 0.31
CA ASP A 101 -16.50 -24.55 1.77
C ASP A 101 -15.33 -25.40 2.26
N TYR A 102 -14.63 -24.90 3.28
CA TYR A 102 -13.48 -25.55 3.93
C TYR A 102 -13.75 -25.68 5.43
N GLU A 103 -13.48 -26.85 5.98
CA GLU A 103 -13.44 -27.08 7.42
C GLU A 103 -11.97 -27.13 7.87
N VAL A 104 -11.58 -26.17 8.71
CA VAL A 104 -10.18 -26.01 9.15
C VAL A 104 -10.11 -25.92 10.65
N THR A 105 -9.18 -26.64 11.25
CA THR A 105 -8.89 -26.52 12.68
C THR A 105 -7.89 -25.39 12.89
N VAL A 106 -8.31 -24.35 13.61
CA VAL A 106 -7.50 -23.13 13.83
C VAL A 106 -7.31 -22.83 15.30
N GLU A 107 -6.20 -22.25 15.66
CA GLU A 107 -6.02 -21.63 16.98
C GLU A 107 -6.84 -20.34 17.08
N PRO A 108 -7.34 -19.97 18.28
CA PRO A 108 -8.18 -18.76 18.44
C PRO A 108 -7.55 -17.46 17.92
N GLN A 109 -6.22 -17.36 17.96
CA GLN A 109 -5.43 -16.22 17.48
C GLN A 109 -5.03 -16.31 16.01
N SER A 110 -5.35 -17.40 15.29
CA SER A 110 -4.97 -17.57 13.88
C SER A 110 -5.60 -16.49 13.02
N THR A 111 -4.77 -15.80 12.24
CA THR A 111 -5.25 -14.80 11.29
C THR A 111 -5.81 -15.48 10.04
N LEU A 112 -6.75 -14.80 9.37
CA LEU A 112 -7.26 -15.29 8.08
C LEU A 112 -6.13 -15.47 7.07
N ALA A 113 -5.15 -14.56 7.02
CA ALA A 113 -3.99 -14.66 6.13
C ALA A 113 -3.16 -15.93 6.39
N ASP A 114 -2.95 -16.29 7.66
CA ASP A 114 -2.24 -17.51 8.02
C ASP A 114 -2.99 -18.76 7.54
N VAL A 115 -4.30 -18.83 7.79
CA VAL A 115 -5.14 -19.96 7.37
C VAL A 115 -5.17 -20.10 5.85
N LEU A 116 -5.42 -19.00 5.11
CA LEU A 116 -5.41 -19.03 3.66
C LEU A 116 -4.10 -19.61 3.10
N ARG A 117 -2.96 -19.18 3.66
CA ARG A 117 -1.65 -19.56 3.15
C ARG A 117 -1.16 -20.92 3.60
N ARG A 118 -1.32 -21.25 4.89
CA ARG A 118 -0.74 -22.45 5.49
C ARG A 118 -1.66 -23.67 5.40
N ASP A 119 -2.94 -23.44 5.65
CA ASP A 119 -3.90 -24.55 5.75
C ASP A 119 -4.60 -24.82 4.43
N LEU A 120 -4.93 -23.75 3.67
CA LEU A 120 -5.58 -23.87 2.37
C LEU A 120 -4.62 -23.83 1.18
N GLY A 121 -3.35 -23.46 1.37
CA GLY A 121 -2.34 -23.39 0.31
C GLY A 121 -2.54 -22.23 -0.68
N LEU A 122 -3.41 -21.26 -0.36
CA LEU A 122 -3.68 -20.07 -1.20
C LEU A 122 -2.60 -19.03 -0.94
N THR A 123 -1.47 -19.16 -1.64
CA THR A 123 -0.25 -18.38 -1.38
C THR A 123 -0.19 -17.02 -2.06
N GLY A 124 -1.14 -16.71 -2.95
CA GLY A 124 -1.22 -15.41 -3.64
C GLY A 124 -1.54 -14.23 -2.71
N THR A 125 -2.16 -14.50 -1.56
CA THR A 125 -2.33 -13.51 -0.49
C THR A 125 -1.01 -13.34 0.26
N HIS A 126 -0.26 -12.26 0.01
CA HIS A 126 1.05 -12.04 0.61
C HIS A 126 0.98 -11.36 1.99
N ILE A 127 1.78 -11.81 2.95
CA ILE A 127 1.92 -11.16 4.25
C ILE A 127 3.21 -10.33 4.27
N GLY A 128 3.10 -9.00 4.19
CA GLY A 128 4.25 -8.09 4.22
C GLY A 128 4.57 -7.59 5.62
N CYS A 129 3.74 -6.71 6.17
CA CYS A 129 3.98 -6.09 7.48
C CYS A 129 3.42 -6.87 8.67
N ASN A 130 2.46 -7.75 8.44
CA ASN A 130 1.66 -8.45 9.47
C ASN A 130 1.06 -7.53 10.55
N GLY A 131 0.66 -6.31 10.14
CA GLY A 131 0.16 -5.27 11.06
C GLY A 131 -0.78 -4.28 10.39
N SER A 132 -1.46 -4.66 9.31
CA SER A 132 -2.47 -3.86 8.56
C SER A 132 -1.97 -2.56 7.91
N TYR A 133 -0.67 -2.34 7.77
CA TYR A 133 -0.15 -1.10 7.19
C TYR A 133 0.08 -1.17 5.68
N CYS A 134 0.53 -2.30 5.13
CA CYS A 134 0.99 -2.38 3.75
C CYS A 134 -0.06 -2.87 2.76
N SER A 135 -1.14 -3.46 3.24
CA SER A 135 -2.27 -4.02 2.47
C SER A 135 -1.87 -5.04 1.37
N ALA A 136 -0.69 -5.65 1.47
CA ALA A 136 -0.32 -6.75 0.57
C ALA A 136 -1.20 -7.99 0.76
N CYS A 137 -1.79 -8.14 1.97
CA CYS A 137 -2.65 -9.25 2.35
C CYS A 137 -4.14 -9.00 2.09
N THR A 138 -4.50 -8.02 1.29
CA THR A 138 -5.90 -7.70 1.00
C THR A 138 -6.62 -8.87 0.34
N VAL A 139 -7.78 -9.22 0.87
CA VAL A 139 -8.77 -10.13 0.32
C VAL A 139 -10.13 -9.44 0.30
N LEU A 140 -11.13 -9.97 -0.42
CA LEU A 140 -12.51 -9.49 -0.26
C LEU A 140 -13.23 -10.38 0.75
N VAL A 141 -13.89 -9.76 1.70
CA VAL A 141 -14.80 -10.41 2.65
C VAL A 141 -16.19 -9.81 2.40
N ASP A 142 -17.12 -10.61 1.96
CA ASP A 142 -18.45 -10.17 1.50
C ASP A 142 -18.38 -9.00 0.48
N GLY A 143 -17.37 -9.05 -0.39
CA GLY A 143 -17.12 -8.03 -1.41
C GLY A 143 -16.37 -6.78 -0.94
N VAL A 144 -16.04 -6.67 0.34
CA VAL A 144 -15.29 -5.54 0.93
C VAL A 144 -13.81 -5.91 1.07
N ALA A 145 -12.91 -5.02 0.65
CA ALA A 145 -11.47 -5.25 0.71
C ALA A 145 -10.92 -5.05 2.14
N GLU A 146 -10.44 -6.15 2.73
CA GLU A 146 -9.97 -6.23 4.10
C GLU A 146 -8.54 -6.77 4.20
N ASN A 147 -7.82 -6.33 5.22
CA ASN A 147 -6.46 -6.80 5.48
C ASN A 147 -6.48 -8.12 6.27
N SER A 148 -6.38 -9.25 5.60
CA SER A 148 -6.52 -10.58 6.20
C SER A 148 -5.52 -10.89 7.32
N CYS A 149 -4.38 -10.20 7.41
CA CYS A 149 -3.41 -10.37 8.48
C CYS A 149 -3.89 -9.84 9.85
N SER A 150 -4.98 -9.08 9.90
CA SER A 150 -5.60 -8.57 11.13
C SER A 150 -7.00 -9.13 11.40
N LEU A 151 -7.52 -9.96 10.51
CA LEU A 151 -8.78 -10.65 10.71
C LEU A 151 -8.51 -12.00 11.40
N LEU A 152 -9.26 -12.30 12.46
CA LEU A 152 -9.22 -13.60 13.08
C LEU A 152 -10.07 -14.58 12.26
N ALA A 153 -9.50 -15.71 11.85
CA ALA A 153 -10.19 -16.70 11.01
C ALA A 153 -11.53 -17.16 11.62
N ILE A 154 -11.58 -17.32 12.94
CA ILE A 154 -12.80 -17.72 13.66
C ILE A 154 -13.98 -16.73 13.50
N ARG A 155 -13.70 -15.47 13.20
CA ARG A 155 -14.72 -14.42 13.04
C ARG A 155 -15.24 -14.31 11.61
N GLU A 156 -14.62 -15.00 10.69
CA GLU A 156 -14.95 -14.96 9.27
C GLU A 156 -15.86 -16.13 8.85
N THR A 157 -16.26 -16.96 9.80
CA THR A 157 -17.23 -18.04 9.58
C THR A 157 -18.55 -17.48 9.04
N GLY A 158 -19.06 -18.09 7.96
CA GLY A 158 -20.30 -17.70 7.31
C GLY A 158 -20.22 -16.52 6.34
N LYS A 159 -19.01 -15.97 6.14
CA LYS A 159 -18.74 -14.92 5.15
C LYS A 159 -18.16 -15.51 3.87
N GLU A 160 -18.38 -14.85 2.75
CA GLU A 160 -17.76 -15.18 1.46
C GLU A 160 -16.40 -14.48 1.36
N ILE A 161 -15.34 -15.28 1.26
CA ILE A 161 -13.96 -14.78 1.16
C ILE A 161 -13.49 -14.99 -0.28
N THR A 162 -13.07 -13.93 -0.95
CA THR A 162 -12.45 -14.01 -2.29
C THR A 162 -10.99 -13.62 -2.19
N THR A 163 -10.11 -14.49 -2.67
CA THR A 163 -8.67 -14.24 -2.78
C THR A 163 -8.31 -13.96 -4.25
N ILE A 164 -7.05 -13.59 -4.49
CA ILE A 164 -6.55 -13.32 -5.84
C ILE A 164 -6.70 -14.54 -6.78
N GLU A 165 -6.61 -15.75 -6.23
CA GLU A 165 -6.79 -16.99 -6.97
C GLU A 165 -8.25 -17.20 -7.42
N GLY A 166 -9.20 -16.66 -6.65
CA GLY A 166 -10.63 -16.77 -6.96
C GLY A 166 -11.13 -15.77 -8.00
N LEU A 167 -10.28 -14.88 -8.49
CA LEU A 167 -10.66 -13.94 -9.54
C LEU A 167 -10.67 -14.58 -10.95
N GLU A 168 -9.80 -15.57 -11.16
CA GLU A 168 -9.80 -16.32 -12.42
C GLU A 168 -11.01 -17.25 -12.49
N VAL A 169 -11.65 -17.28 -13.66
CA VAL A 169 -12.79 -18.16 -13.94
C VAL A 169 -12.53 -18.92 -15.24
N ASP A 170 -12.57 -20.24 -15.20
CA ASP A 170 -12.42 -21.13 -16.37
C ASP A 170 -11.17 -20.85 -17.22
N GLY A 171 -10.03 -20.62 -16.59
CA GLY A 171 -8.75 -20.32 -17.25
C GLY A 171 -8.66 -18.91 -17.85
N ARG A 172 -9.63 -18.06 -17.55
CA ARG A 172 -9.66 -16.66 -18.02
C ARG A 172 -9.37 -15.71 -16.86
N LEU A 173 -8.37 -14.86 -17.06
CA LEU A 173 -8.04 -13.82 -16.11
C LEU A 173 -9.20 -12.84 -15.94
N HIS A 174 -9.42 -12.38 -14.73
CA HIS A 174 -10.30 -11.26 -14.45
C HIS A 174 -9.77 -9.99 -15.15
N PRO A 175 -10.63 -9.07 -15.65
CA PRO A 175 -10.19 -7.84 -16.33
C PRO A 175 -9.12 -7.05 -15.56
N VAL A 176 -9.20 -7.01 -14.24
CA VAL A 176 -8.16 -6.37 -13.41
C VAL A 176 -6.82 -7.10 -13.52
N GLN A 177 -6.80 -8.43 -13.47
CA GLN A 177 -5.58 -9.23 -13.62
C GLN A 177 -4.97 -9.02 -15.02
N GLN A 178 -5.81 -9.06 -16.07
CA GLN A 178 -5.40 -8.84 -17.45
C GLN A 178 -4.79 -7.44 -17.63
N ALA A 179 -5.46 -6.40 -17.15
CA ALA A 179 -4.99 -5.02 -17.25
C ALA A 179 -3.67 -4.79 -16.49
N PHE A 180 -3.51 -5.41 -15.30
CA PHE A 180 -2.24 -5.35 -14.57
C PHE A 180 -1.11 -6.02 -15.34
N TRP A 181 -1.38 -7.11 -16.03
CA TRP A 181 -0.43 -7.76 -16.92
C TRP A 181 -0.03 -6.87 -18.10
N GLU A 182 -1.00 -6.34 -18.83
CA GLU A 182 -0.78 -5.53 -20.03
C GLU A 182 -0.11 -4.18 -19.76
N GLN A 183 -0.49 -3.52 -18.66
CA GLN A 183 0.05 -2.22 -18.26
C GLN A 183 1.29 -2.31 -17.38
N MET A 184 1.82 -3.52 -17.16
CA MET A 184 2.94 -3.76 -16.23
C MET A 184 2.69 -3.12 -14.86
N GLY A 185 1.48 -3.31 -14.29
CA GLY A 185 1.07 -2.80 -12.99
C GLY A 185 1.83 -3.43 -11.81
N TYR A 186 3.03 -3.92 -12.05
CA TYR A 186 3.88 -4.60 -11.07
C TYR A 186 5.38 -4.45 -11.44
N GLN A 187 6.25 -4.75 -10.47
CA GLN A 187 7.67 -5.00 -10.69
C GLN A 187 8.05 -6.31 -9.95
N CYS A 188 8.31 -6.26 -8.64
CA CYS A 188 8.61 -7.49 -7.88
C CYS A 188 7.39 -8.40 -7.65
N GLY A 189 6.18 -7.91 -7.87
CA GLY A 189 4.94 -8.68 -7.73
C GLY A 189 4.38 -8.77 -6.29
N PHE A 190 5.15 -8.39 -5.27
CA PHE A 190 4.78 -8.65 -3.87
C PHE A 190 3.49 -7.95 -3.40
N CYS A 191 3.29 -6.68 -3.77
CA CYS A 191 2.08 -5.94 -3.42
C CYS A 191 0.94 -6.12 -4.42
N THR A 192 1.19 -6.79 -5.54
CA THR A 192 0.30 -6.79 -6.71
C THR A 192 -1.04 -7.45 -6.44
N SER A 193 -1.06 -8.58 -5.72
CA SER A 193 -2.31 -9.23 -5.32
C SER A 193 -3.20 -8.31 -4.50
N GLY A 194 -2.64 -7.66 -3.47
CA GLY A 194 -3.39 -6.70 -2.65
C GLY A 194 -3.90 -5.49 -3.45
N GLN A 195 -3.08 -4.96 -4.38
CA GLN A 195 -3.48 -3.88 -5.28
C GLN A 195 -4.64 -4.30 -6.19
N MET A 196 -4.58 -5.51 -6.76
CA MET A 196 -5.65 -6.05 -7.61
C MET A 196 -6.95 -6.25 -6.82
N MET A 197 -6.89 -6.83 -5.61
CA MET A 197 -8.09 -7.05 -4.78
C MET A 197 -8.76 -5.72 -4.43
N ARG A 198 -7.99 -4.70 -4.08
CA ARG A 198 -8.52 -3.36 -3.81
C ARG A 198 -9.10 -2.70 -5.08
N ALA A 199 -8.47 -2.91 -6.24
CA ALA A 199 -8.99 -2.42 -7.52
C ALA A 199 -10.31 -3.11 -7.91
N VAL A 200 -10.45 -4.42 -7.65
CA VAL A 200 -11.71 -5.16 -7.88
C VAL A 200 -12.84 -4.57 -7.05
N GLU A 201 -12.61 -4.32 -5.74
CA GLU A 201 -13.62 -3.67 -4.89
C GLU A 201 -14.05 -2.31 -5.48
N LEU A 202 -13.08 -1.46 -5.85
CA LEU A 202 -13.38 -0.16 -6.45
C LEU A 202 -14.25 -0.29 -7.70
N LEU A 203 -13.85 -1.15 -8.64
CA LEU A 203 -14.50 -1.28 -9.94
C LEU A 203 -15.85 -1.99 -9.88
N ASN A 204 -16.08 -2.81 -8.85
CA ASN A 204 -17.40 -3.36 -8.57
C ASN A 204 -18.40 -2.30 -8.11
N ASN A 205 -17.90 -1.27 -7.40
CA ASN A 205 -18.72 -0.19 -6.85
C ASN A 205 -18.78 1.05 -7.75
N VAL A 206 -17.73 1.33 -8.54
CA VAL A 206 -17.62 2.52 -9.40
C VAL A 206 -17.12 2.11 -10.78
N LYS A 207 -18.02 2.11 -11.78
CA LYS A 207 -17.70 1.63 -13.14
C LYS A 207 -16.61 2.46 -13.85
N ASN A 208 -16.62 3.79 -13.71
CA ASN A 208 -15.67 4.69 -14.35
C ASN A 208 -15.06 5.63 -13.30
N PRO A 209 -14.16 5.13 -12.43
CA PRO A 209 -13.56 5.96 -11.39
C PRO A 209 -12.64 7.02 -12.00
N THR A 210 -12.66 8.22 -11.43
CA THR A 210 -11.66 9.25 -11.74
C THR A 210 -10.29 8.84 -11.21
N GLU A 211 -9.23 9.45 -11.75
CA GLU A 211 -7.87 9.23 -11.25
C GLU A 211 -7.77 9.49 -9.74
N GLU A 212 -8.36 10.57 -9.25
CA GLU A 212 -8.37 10.89 -7.82
C GLU A 212 -9.06 9.79 -6.99
N GLN A 213 -10.17 9.24 -7.48
CA GLN A 213 -10.87 8.14 -6.80
C GLN A 213 -10.01 6.88 -6.75
N ILE A 214 -9.31 6.54 -7.84
CA ILE A 214 -8.39 5.40 -7.89
C ILE A 214 -7.25 5.61 -6.88
N LEU A 215 -6.56 6.76 -6.92
CA LEU A 215 -5.45 7.07 -6.04
C LEU A 215 -5.87 7.05 -4.57
N ARG A 216 -7.02 7.63 -4.24
CA ARG A 216 -7.56 7.64 -2.88
C ARG A 216 -7.88 6.22 -2.40
N HIS A 217 -8.52 5.41 -3.23
CA HIS A 217 -8.93 4.06 -2.86
C HIS A 217 -7.74 3.12 -2.66
N LEU A 218 -6.70 3.25 -3.49
CA LEU A 218 -5.47 2.46 -3.41
C LEU A 218 -4.42 3.02 -2.44
N SER A 219 -4.66 4.16 -1.79
CA SER A 219 -3.68 4.87 -0.96
C SER A 219 -3.13 4.05 0.21
N GLY A 220 -3.89 3.05 0.70
CA GLY A 220 -3.46 2.13 1.75
C GLY A 220 -2.51 1.02 1.28
N ASN A 221 -2.38 0.79 -0.02
CA ASN A 221 -1.58 -0.30 -0.57
C ASN A 221 -0.17 0.18 -0.91
N MET A 222 0.82 -0.30 -0.17
CA MET A 222 2.22 0.13 -0.31
C MET A 222 2.94 -0.68 -1.40
N CYS A 223 3.56 0.05 -2.34
CA CYS A 223 4.45 -0.54 -3.35
C CYS A 223 5.89 -0.07 -3.12
N LYS A 224 6.78 -0.96 -2.67
CA LYS A 224 8.20 -0.66 -2.43
C LYS A 224 8.97 -0.33 -3.71
N CYS A 225 8.53 -0.86 -4.86
CA CYS A 225 9.15 -0.64 -6.16
C CYS A 225 8.68 0.66 -6.84
N SER A 226 7.74 1.40 -6.23
CA SER A 226 7.16 2.64 -6.77
C SER A 226 6.47 2.47 -8.12
N ALA A 227 5.85 1.32 -8.38
CA ALA A 227 5.12 1.05 -9.63
C ALA A 227 3.77 1.79 -9.73
N TYR A 228 3.49 2.77 -8.86
CA TYR A 228 2.22 3.47 -8.77
C TYR A 228 1.68 4.03 -10.11
N PRO A 229 2.50 4.64 -11.00
CA PRO A 229 1.98 5.13 -12.29
C PRO A 229 1.45 3.99 -13.18
N ASN A 230 2.08 2.82 -13.14
CA ASN A 230 1.66 1.67 -13.91
C ASN A 230 0.41 1.03 -13.31
N ILE A 231 0.34 0.95 -11.97
CA ILE A 231 -0.82 0.47 -11.23
C ILE A 231 -2.04 1.34 -11.55
N LEU A 232 -1.89 2.67 -11.54
CA LEU A 232 -2.95 3.60 -11.91
C LEU A 232 -3.47 3.33 -13.32
N ARG A 233 -2.56 3.22 -14.32
CA ARG A 233 -2.94 2.89 -15.69
C ARG A 233 -3.64 1.54 -15.80
N ALA A 234 -3.17 0.54 -15.05
CA ALA A 234 -3.80 -0.78 -15.03
C ALA A 234 -5.24 -0.73 -14.51
N VAL A 235 -5.52 0.03 -13.46
CA VAL A 235 -6.87 0.18 -12.94
C VAL A 235 -7.76 0.96 -13.93
N GLN A 236 -7.24 2.01 -14.57
CA GLN A 236 -7.95 2.74 -15.61
C GLN A 236 -8.29 1.86 -16.81
N GLU A 237 -7.38 0.97 -17.22
CA GLU A 237 -7.63 0.03 -18.31
C GLU A 237 -8.64 -1.05 -17.90
N ALA A 238 -8.51 -1.61 -16.70
CA ALA A 238 -9.49 -2.55 -16.16
C ALA A 238 -10.90 -1.95 -16.12
N ALA A 239 -11.03 -0.68 -15.75
CA ALA A 239 -12.32 0.03 -15.75
C ALA A 239 -12.98 0.04 -17.14
N LYS A 240 -12.18 0.24 -18.21
CA LYS A 240 -12.69 0.20 -19.59
C LYS A 240 -13.12 -1.21 -20.01
N MET A 241 -12.39 -2.24 -19.55
CA MET A 241 -12.72 -3.64 -19.84
C MET A 241 -13.98 -4.11 -19.10
N MET A 242 -14.34 -3.46 -17.99
CA MET A 242 -15.51 -3.80 -17.15
C MET A 242 -16.72 -2.89 -17.42
N ALA A 243 -16.59 -1.85 -18.27
CA ALA A 243 -17.67 -0.95 -18.66
C ALA A 243 -18.58 -1.61 -19.73
#